data_74882b348af52311aaf56bb8d0abd149
#
_entry.id   74882b348af52311aaf56bb8d0abd149
#
_cell.length_a   1.000
_cell.length_b   1.000
_cell.length_c   1.000
_cell.angle_alpha   90.00
_cell.angle_beta   90.00
_cell.angle_gamma   90.00
#
_symmetry.space_group_name_H-M   'P 1'
#
loop_
_entity.id
_entity.type
_entity.pdbx_description
1 polymer ?
#
loop_
_entity_poly.entity_id
_entity_poly.type
_entity_poly.pdbx_seq_one_letter_code
_entity_poly.pdbx_strand_id
1 'polypeptide(L)'
;MGKGLVDPAAVDALVDTFSNDIGPQNGARVVARSWSDPAYRERLLADATAAITELGYSGMQGEHMVAVENSDQVHNVVVCTLCSCYPWPVLGLPPVWFKSPEYRARVVREPRAVLTEFGLDLADDIEIRVWDSTAEIRYLVVPQRPTGSDPLDEADLADLVTRDSMIGTGFALNPEAK
;
A
#
# COMPACT_ATOMS: atom_id res chain seq x y z
N MET A 1 -0.22 -39.27 -11.01
CA MET A 1 -1.17 -38.57 -11.92
C MET A 1 -1.67 -37.34 -11.20
N GLY A 2 -1.10 -36.16 -11.49
CA GLY A 2 -1.60 -34.87 -10.99
C GLY A 2 -2.97 -34.63 -11.64
N LYS A 3 -3.99 -34.43 -10.83
CA LYS A 3 -5.28 -33.95 -11.31
C LYS A 3 -5.02 -32.50 -11.77
N GLY A 4 -4.95 -32.29 -13.07
CA GLY A 4 -4.85 -30.94 -13.70
C GLY A 4 -6.13 -30.14 -13.46
N LEU A 5 -6.33 -29.70 -12.20
CA LEU A 5 -7.49 -28.89 -11.82
C LEU A 5 -7.25 -27.39 -12.13
N VAL A 6 -6.01 -27.01 -12.39
CA VAL A 6 -5.66 -25.62 -12.74
C VAL A 6 -4.63 -25.68 -13.86
N ASP A 7 -4.87 -24.89 -14.91
CA ASP A 7 -3.91 -24.69 -15.99
C ASP A 7 -2.75 -23.80 -15.47
N PRO A 8 -1.48 -24.28 -15.48
CA PRO A 8 -0.35 -23.48 -15.05
C PRO A 8 -0.23 -22.15 -15.81
N ALA A 9 -0.50 -22.14 -17.12
CA ALA A 9 -0.44 -20.93 -17.91
C ALA A 9 -1.50 -19.87 -17.49
N ALA A 10 -2.66 -20.32 -17.04
CA ALA A 10 -3.69 -19.41 -16.50
C ALA A 10 -3.26 -18.82 -15.15
N VAL A 11 -2.54 -19.59 -14.32
CA VAL A 11 -1.97 -19.08 -13.07
C VAL A 11 -0.87 -18.07 -13.36
N ASP A 12 0.05 -18.37 -14.29
CA ASP A 12 1.12 -17.46 -14.66
C ASP A 12 0.56 -16.14 -15.23
N ALA A 13 -0.44 -16.20 -16.12
CA ALA A 13 -1.11 -15.02 -16.66
C ALA A 13 -1.79 -14.17 -15.55
N LEU A 14 -2.42 -14.83 -14.57
CA LEU A 14 -3.01 -14.13 -13.42
C LEU A 14 -1.94 -13.43 -12.57
N VAL A 15 -0.85 -14.12 -12.28
CA VAL A 15 0.29 -13.56 -11.52
C VAL A 15 0.89 -12.38 -12.28
N ASP A 16 1.08 -12.49 -13.59
CA ASP A 16 1.61 -11.40 -14.43
C ASP A 16 0.67 -10.18 -14.40
N THR A 17 -0.64 -10.38 -14.57
CA THR A 17 -1.62 -9.30 -14.50
C THR A 17 -1.58 -8.59 -13.14
N PHE A 18 -1.59 -9.32 -12.03
CA PHE A 18 -1.55 -8.70 -10.70
C PHE A 18 -0.19 -8.08 -10.35
N SER A 19 0.89 -8.54 -10.95
CA SER A 19 2.24 -8.03 -10.67
C SER A 19 2.61 -6.83 -11.55
N ASN A 20 2.16 -6.82 -12.81
CA ASN A 20 2.61 -5.87 -13.83
C ASN A 20 1.54 -4.87 -14.25
N ASP A 21 0.25 -5.25 -14.27
CA ASP A 21 -0.83 -4.39 -14.75
C ASP A 21 -1.63 -3.71 -13.62
N ILE A 22 -1.81 -4.41 -12.49
CA ILE A 22 -2.63 -3.92 -11.38
C ILE A 22 -1.78 -3.26 -10.31
N GLY A 23 -0.89 -4.00 -9.72
CA GLY A 23 -0.22 -3.48 -8.54
C GLY A 23 1.30 -3.42 -8.67
N PRO A 24 1.94 -2.40 -8.09
CA PRO A 24 1.38 -1.35 -7.23
C PRO A 24 0.88 -0.10 -7.96
N GLN A 25 0.81 -0.10 -9.31
CA GLN A 25 0.51 1.09 -10.13
C GLN A 25 -0.84 1.72 -9.83
N ASN A 26 -1.89 0.91 -9.62
CA ASN A 26 -3.21 1.45 -9.29
C ASN A 26 -3.20 2.20 -7.97
N GLY A 27 -2.54 1.66 -6.94
CA GLY A 27 -2.36 2.34 -5.67
C GLY A 27 -1.54 3.61 -5.79
N ALA A 28 -0.49 3.59 -6.61
CA ALA A 28 0.33 4.76 -6.87
C ALA A 28 -0.50 5.91 -7.50
N ARG A 29 -1.40 5.59 -8.45
CA ARG A 29 -2.33 6.57 -9.03
C ARG A 29 -3.33 7.11 -8.01
N VAL A 30 -3.85 6.25 -7.13
CA VAL A 30 -4.73 6.68 -6.01
C VAL A 30 -4.02 7.68 -5.11
N VAL A 31 -2.78 7.38 -4.72
CA VAL A 31 -1.98 8.27 -3.87
C VAL A 31 -1.64 9.57 -4.60
N ALA A 32 -1.14 9.51 -5.84
CA ALA A 32 -0.81 10.68 -6.64
C ALA A 32 -2.03 11.61 -6.82
N ARG A 33 -3.20 11.02 -7.09
CA ARG A 33 -4.46 11.77 -7.17
C ARG A 33 -4.78 12.44 -5.83
N SER A 34 -4.57 11.77 -4.70
CA SER A 34 -4.80 12.37 -3.38
C SER A 34 -3.84 13.52 -3.07
N TRP A 35 -2.63 13.49 -3.60
CA TRP A 35 -1.65 14.57 -3.44
C TRP A 35 -1.94 15.79 -4.32
N SER A 36 -2.60 15.59 -5.47
CA SER A 36 -2.88 16.64 -6.45
C SER A 36 -4.28 17.25 -6.32
N ASP A 37 -5.24 16.50 -5.75
CA ASP A 37 -6.64 16.90 -5.60
C ASP A 37 -7.08 16.78 -4.11
N PRO A 38 -7.12 17.90 -3.36
CA PRO A 38 -7.55 17.91 -1.96
C PRO A 38 -8.97 17.36 -1.75
N ALA A 39 -9.89 17.60 -2.68
CA ALA A 39 -11.26 17.10 -2.57
C ALA A 39 -11.32 15.58 -2.76
N TYR A 40 -10.51 15.02 -3.65
CA TYR A 40 -10.35 13.57 -3.77
C TYR A 40 -9.72 12.97 -2.49
N ARG A 41 -8.68 13.62 -1.95
CA ARG A 41 -8.05 13.19 -0.70
C ARG A 41 -9.04 13.12 0.46
N GLU A 42 -9.90 14.13 0.62
CA GLU A 42 -10.95 14.11 1.65
C GLU A 42 -11.89 12.91 1.48
N ARG A 43 -12.33 12.63 0.25
CA ARG A 43 -13.19 11.46 -0.05
C ARG A 43 -12.45 10.15 0.21
N LEU A 44 -11.19 10.04 -0.19
CA LEU A 44 -10.36 8.86 0.02
C LEU A 44 -10.21 8.52 1.51
N LEU A 45 -9.99 9.52 2.35
CA LEU A 45 -9.86 9.32 3.79
C LEU A 45 -11.21 9.06 4.49
N ALA A 46 -12.32 9.53 3.91
CA ALA A 46 -13.66 9.29 4.44
C ALA A 46 -14.23 7.91 4.03
N ASP A 47 -14.05 7.51 2.76
CA ASP A 47 -14.50 6.22 2.20
C ASP A 47 -13.55 5.80 1.07
N ALA A 48 -12.51 5.07 1.45
CA ALA A 48 -11.50 4.63 0.50
C ALA A 48 -12.06 3.66 -0.56
N THR A 49 -13.06 2.84 -0.21
CA THR A 49 -13.69 1.92 -1.17
C THR A 49 -14.36 2.68 -2.29
N ALA A 50 -15.17 3.68 -1.96
CA ALA A 50 -15.85 4.50 -2.95
C ALA A 50 -14.86 5.32 -3.79
N ALA A 51 -13.91 6.00 -3.15
CA ALA A 51 -12.94 6.86 -3.84
C ALA A 51 -12.00 6.07 -4.80
N ILE A 52 -11.58 4.87 -4.41
CA ILE A 52 -10.78 3.99 -5.26
C ILE A 52 -11.59 3.48 -6.45
N THR A 53 -12.88 3.21 -6.23
CA THR A 53 -13.81 2.80 -7.29
C THR A 53 -14.08 3.93 -8.30
N GLU A 54 -14.03 5.21 -7.91
CA GLU A 54 -14.09 6.36 -8.84
C GLU A 54 -13.01 6.28 -9.92
N LEU A 55 -11.83 5.72 -9.60
CA LEU A 55 -10.74 5.52 -10.56
C LEU A 55 -10.83 4.20 -11.34
N GLY A 56 -11.91 3.44 -11.14
CA GLY A 56 -12.12 2.16 -11.81
C GLY A 56 -11.43 0.97 -11.14
N TYR A 57 -10.86 1.13 -9.96
CA TYR A 57 -10.16 0.06 -9.25
C TYR A 57 -11.07 -0.58 -8.22
N SER A 58 -11.51 -1.80 -8.51
CA SER A 58 -12.36 -2.60 -7.63
C SER A 58 -12.07 -4.09 -7.83
N GLY A 59 -12.63 -4.93 -6.99
CA GLY A 59 -12.53 -6.38 -7.15
C GLY A 59 -12.19 -7.11 -5.86
N MET A 60 -11.81 -8.36 -6.01
CA MET A 60 -11.51 -9.28 -4.92
C MET A 60 -10.46 -8.69 -3.95
N GLN A 61 -10.69 -8.81 -2.66
CA GLN A 61 -9.86 -8.27 -1.58
C GLN A 61 -9.85 -6.73 -1.50
N GLY A 62 -10.81 -6.06 -2.13
CA GLY A 62 -11.02 -4.61 -2.07
C GLY A 62 -12.45 -4.22 -1.65
N GLU A 63 -13.20 -5.14 -1.06
CA GLU A 63 -14.61 -4.95 -0.72
C GLU A 63 -14.83 -3.88 0.36
N HIS A 64 -13.89 -3.75 1.29
CA HIS A 64 -13.89 -2.68 2.28
C HIS A 64 -12.47 -2.18 2.51
N MET A 65 -12.17 -1.00 2.02
CA MET A 65 -10.86 -0.37 2.13
C MET A 65 -10.91 0.86 3.02
N VAL A 66 -9.86 1.04 3.81
CA VAL A 66 -9.63 2.22 4.66
C VAL A 66 -8.29 2.82 4.31
N ALA A 67 -8.25 4.11 3.96
CA ALA A 67 -7.03 4.85 3.76
C ALA A 67 -6.58 5.49 5.08
N VAL A 68 -5.29 5.36 5.38
CA VAL A 68 -4.66 5.97 6.56
C VAL A 68 -3.47 6.81 6.10
N GLU A 69 -3.42 8.07 6.53
CA GLU A 69 -2.46 9.03 6.02
C GLU A 69 -1.31 9.25 7.00
N ASN A 70 -0.09 9.28 6.47
CA ASN A 70 1.10 9.69 7.19
C ASN A 70 1.16 11.23 7.32
N SER A 71 1.74 11.67 8.43
CA SER A 71 1.98 13.09 8.72
C SER A 71 3.35 13.28 9.37
N ASP A 72 3.73 14.52 9.65
CA ASP A 72 4.98 14.83 10.38
C ASP A 72 5.05 14.19 11.78
N GLN A 73 3.90 13.78 12.34
CA GLN A 73 3.81 13.24 13.69
C GLN A 73 3.41 11.76 13.73
N VAL A 74 2.87 11.22 12.62
CA VAL A 74 2.32 9.87 12.58
C VAL A 74 2.81 9.13 11.36
N HIS A 75 3.36 7.94 11.59
CA HIS A 75 3.70 6.98 10.55
C HIS A 75 2.83 5.74 10.70
N ASN A 76 2.13 5.37 9.63
CA ASN A 76 1.24 4.21 9.59
C ASN A 76 1.94 3.03 8.94
N VAL A 77 1.72 1.84 9.48
CA VAL A 77 2.19 0.58 8.89
C VAL A 77 1.09 -0.47 8.92
N VAL A 78 0.97 -1.24 7.84
CA VAL A 78 -0.08 -2.24 7.68
C VAL A 78 0.47 -3.64 7.86
N VAL A 79 -0.30 -4.47 8.55
CA VAL A 79 -0.03 -5.90 8.73
C VAL A 79 -1.32 -6.71 8.56
N CYS A 80 -1.23 -8.00 8.37
CA CYS A 80 -2.30 -8.96 8.66
C CYS A 80 -1.75 -10.06 9.55
N THR A 81 -2.09 -10.05 10.84
CA THR A 81 -1.54 -11.00 11.82
C THR A 81 -2.09 -12.41 11.66
N LEU A 82 -3.31 -12.58 11.12
CA LEU A 82 -3.99 -13.86 11.02
C LEU A 82 -3.73 -14.61 9.71
N CYS A 83 -3.69 -13.89 8.59
CA CYS A 83 -3.60 -14.50 7.26
C CYS A 83 -2.70 -13.67 6.32
N SER A 84 -3.21 -13.20 5.22
CA SER A 84 -2.49 -12.36 4.26
C SER A 84 -3.44 -11.38 3.58
N CYS A 85 -4.36 -10.81 4.35
CA CYS A 85 -5.32 -9.83 3.85
C CYS A 85 -4.59 -8.59 3.31
N TYR A 86 -4.76 -8.34 2.03
CA TYR A 86 -4.00 -7.37 1.28
C TYR A 86 -4.90 -6.73 0.20
N PRO A 87 -4.80 -5.45 -0.07
CA PRO A 87 -5.70 -4.76 -1.02
C PRO A 87 -5.28 -5.00 -2.47
N TRP A 88 -5.62 -6.16 -3.04
CA TRP A 88 -5.22 -6.57 -4.40
C TRP A 88 -5.56 -5.57 -5.51
N PRO A 89 -6.74 -4.88 -5.50
CA PRO A 89 -7.07 -3.97 -6.60
C PRO A 89 -6.09 -2.80 -6.75
N VAL A 90 -5.37 -2.46 -5.70
CA VAL A 90 -4.45 -1.29 -5.69
C VAL A 90 -2.98 -1.67 -5.51
N LEU A 91 -2.68 -2.75 -4.79
CA LEU A 91 -1.29 -3.16 -4.50
C LEU A 91 -0.87 -4.46 -5.21
N GLY A 92 -1.77 -5.11 -5.94
CA GLY A 92 -1.53 -6.39 -6.58
C GLY A 92 -1.34 -7.53 -5.57
N LEU A 93 -0.40 -8.44 -5.82
CA LEU A 93 -0.11 -9.54 -4.91
C LEU A 93 0.80 -9.10 -3.76
N PRO A 94 0.56 -9.61 -2.54
CA PRO A 94 1.42 -9.28 -1.39
C PRO A 94 2.84 -9.83 -1.59
N PRO A 95 3.87 -9.06 -1.22
CA PRO A 95 5.24 -9.55 -1.22
C PRO A 95 5.41 -10.71 -0.22
N VAL A 96 6.40 -11.57 -0.46
CA VAL A 96 6.61 -12.78 0.35
C VAL A 96 6.81 -12.44 1.83
N TRP A 97 7.58 -11.40 2.12
CA TRP A 97 7.88 -10.97 3.50
C TRP A 97 6.62 -10.52 4.28
N PHE A 98 5.62 -9.92 3.59
CA PHE A 98 4.36 -9.49 4.22
C PHE A 98 3.60 -10.66 4.89
N LYS A 99 3.79 -11.86 4.37
CA LYS A 99 3.16 -13.09 4.90
C LYS A 99 4.04 -13.82 5.91
N SER A 100 5.29 -13.40 6.10
CA SER A 100 6.21 -14.10 6.99
C SER A 100 5.75 -14.05 8.46
N PRO A 101 5.89 -15.12 9.22
CA PRO A 101 5.57 -15.12 10.65
C PRO A 101 6.37 -14.06 11.42
N GLU A 102 7.61 -13.82 11.02
CA GLU A 102 8.52 -12.85 11.64
C GLU A 102 7.97 -11.44 11.52
N TYR A 103 7.62 -10.98 10.31
CA TYR A 103 7.03 -9.66 10.11
C TYR A 103 5.73 -9.52 10.90
N ARG A 104 4.80 -10.47 10.74
CA ARG A 104 3.47 -10.43 11.35
C ARG A 104 3.52 -10.40 12.89
N ALA A 105 4.42 -11.15 13.49
CA ALA A 105 4.54 -11.22 14.95
C ALA A 105 5.29 -10.00 15.53
N ARG A 106 6.28 -9.49 14.81
CA ARG A 106 7.18 -8.46 15.33
C ARG A 106 6.65 -7.04 15.12
N VAL A 107 6.05 -6.74 13.95
CA VAL A 107 5.61 -5.38 13.65
C VAL A 107 4.58 -4.85 14.65
N VAL A 108 3.77 -5.71 15.26
CA VAL A 108 2.79 -5.32 16.28
C VAL A 108 3.44 -5.02 17.63
N ARG A 109 4.56 -5.69 17.96
CA ARG A 109 5.21 -5.56 19.27
C ARG A 109 6.36 -4.57 19.29
N GLU A 110 7.08 -4.49 18.20
CA GLU A 110 8.30 -3.69 18.05
C GLU A 110 8.36 -3.01 16.67
N PRO A 111 7.31 -2.21 16.29
CA PRO A 111 7.19 -1.68 14.93
C PRO A 111 8.40 -0.84 14.52
N ARG A 112 8.95 -0.02 15.42
CA ARG A 112 10.12 0.83 15.12
C ARG A 112 11.34 0.00 14.73
N ALA A 113 11.64 -1.06 15.48
CA ALA A 113 12.75 -1.94 15.17
C ALA A 113 12.57 -2.63 13.81
N VAL A 114 11.35 -3.09 13.52
CA VAL A 114 11.03 -3.69 12.22
C VAL A 114 11.19 -2.67 11.10
N LEU A 115 10.71 -1.44 11.25
CA LEU A 115 10.84 -0.39 10.23
C LEU A 115 12.31 -0.02 9.99
N THR A 116 13.14 0.05 11.04
CA THR A 116 14.59 0.26 10.89
C THR A 116 15.24 -0.87 10.07
N GLU A 117 14.82 -2.13 10.23
CA GLU A 117 15.31 -3.24 9.40
C GLU A 117 14.91 -3.11 7.92
N PHE A 118 13.80 -2.41 7.62
CA PHE A 118 13.41 -2.03 6.26
C PHE A 118 14.13 -0.77 5.75
N GLY A 119 14.97 -0.14 6.58
CA GLY A 119 15.71 1.06 6.24
C GLY A 119 14.97 2.36 6.53
N LEU A 120 13.90 2.33 7.34
CA LEU A 120 13.20 3.52 7.80
C LEU A 120 13.67 3.92 9.19
N ASP A 121 14.46 4.98 9.27
CA ASP A 121 14.82 5.61 10.52
C ASP A 121 13.87 6.77 10.81
N LEU A 122 12.88 6.50 11.67
CA LEU A 122 11.90 7.50 12.11
C LEU A 122 12.39 8.17 13.40
N ALA A 123 12.23 9.49 13.49
CA ALA A 123 12.53 10.23 14.72
C ALA A 123 11.72 9.69 15.91
N ASP A 124 12.27 9.80 17.13
CA ASP A 124 11.68 9.16 18.32
C ASP A 124 10.29 9.72 18.68
N ASP A 125 10.02 10.96 18.32
CA ASP A 125 8.74 11.66 18.55
C ASP A 125 7.65 11.32 17.54
N ILE A 126 7.97 10.59 16.47
CA ILE A 126 6.96 10.11 15.50
C ILE A 126 6.21 8.92 16.09
N GLU A 127 4.90 9.05 16.21
CA GLU A 127 4.01 7.96 16.59
C GLU A 127 3.91 6.93 15.45
N ILE A 128 4.13 5.65 15.75
CA ILE A 128 3.92 4.57 14.79
C ILE A 128 2.58 3.89 15.09
N ARG A 129 1.67 3.91 14.10
CA ARG A 129 0.38 3.23 14.16
C ARG A 129 0.39 1.99 13.30
N VAL A 130 0.12 0.84 13.94
CA VAL A 130 0.05 -0.45 13.27
C VAL A 130 -1.41 -0.79 13.00
N TRP A 131 -1.75 -1.01 11.72
CA TRP A 131 -3.09 -1.34 11.26
C TRP A 131 -3.16 -2.81 10.86
N ASP A 132 -3.95 -3.59 11.59
CA ASP A 132 -4.10 -5.03 11.34
C ASP A 132 -5.29 -5.28 10.39
N SER A 133 -4.98 -5.63 9.15
CA SER A 133 -6.01 -6.01 8.16
C SER A 133 -6.72 -7.28 8.56
N THR A 134 -8.03 -7.32 8.33
CA THR A 134 -8.88 -8.47 8.65
C THR A 134 -9.49 -9.07 7.38
N ALA A 135 -10.31 -10.11 7.52
CA ALA A 135 -11.10 -10.65 6.40
C ALA A 135 -12.07 -9.62 5.81
N GLU A 136 -12.42 -8.58 6.56
CA GLU A 136 -13.42 -7.58 6.19
C GLU A 136 -12.78 -6.24 5.77
N ILE A 137 -11.66 -5.86 6.37
CA ILE A 137 -11.04 -4.54 6.19
C ILE A 137 -9.62 -4.69 5.64
N ARG A 138 -9.28 -3.89 4.62
CA ARG A 138 -7.95 -3.70 4.05
C ARG A 138 -7.52 -2.27 4.23
N TYR A 139 -6.27 -2.07 4.63
CA TYR A 139 -5.71 -0.73 4.79
C TYR A 139 -4.78 -0.38 3.63
N LEU A 140 -4.82 0.89 3.24
CA LEU A 140 -3.90 1.53 2.32
C LEU A 140 -3.25 2.72 3.01
N VAL A 141 -1.94 2.73 3.12
CA VAL A 141 -1.21 3.92 3.61
C VAL A 141 -1.13 4.95 2.48
N VAL A 142 -1.52 6.17 2.79
CA VAL A 142 -1.23 7.36 1.97
C VAL A 142 0.06 7.97 2.53
N PRO A 143 1.22 7.77 1.89
CA PRO A 143 2.47 8.34 2.34
C PRO A 143 2.46 9.87 2.21
N GLN A 144 3.32 10.54 2.97
CA GLN A 144 3.52 11.98 2.81
C GLN A 144 4.02 12.29 1.40
N ARG A 145 3.51 13.38 0.83
CA ARG A 145 4.01 13.91 -0.44
C ARG A 145 5.46 14.37 -0.28
N PRO A 146 6.39 13.92 -1.11
CA PRO A 146 7.80 14.29 -0.98
C PRO A 146 8.02 15.79 -1.21
N THR A 147 8.90 16.38 -0.43
CA THR A 147 9.32 17.77 -0.62
C THR A 147 9.93 17.94 -2.01
N GLY A 148 9.64 19.09 -2.67
CA GLY A 148 10.14 19.38 -4.01
C GLY A 148 9.34 18.75 -5.15
N SER A 149 8.25 18.02 -4.84
CA SER A 149 7.38 17.41 -5.86
C SER A 149 6.27 18.34 -6.38
N ASP A 150 6.20 19.59 -5.93
CA ASP A 150 5.14 20.53 -6.32
C ASP A 150 5.01 20.77 -7.85
N PRO A 151 6.11 20.83 -8.63
CA PRO A 151 6.02 21.04 -10.06
C PRO A 151 5.63 19.79 -10.88
N LEU A 152 5.55 18.62 -10.23
CA LEU A 152 5.27 17.36 -10.91
C LEU A 152 3.77 17.20 -11.20
N ASP A 153 3.46 16.64 -12.35
CA ASP A 153 2.09 16.24 -12.67
C ASP A 153 1.70 14.93 -11.99
N GLU A 154 0.43 14.52 -12.13
CA GLU A 154 -0.11 13.34 -11.46
C GLU A 154 0.59 12.03 -11.88
N ALA A 155 1.05 11.94 -13.12
CA ALA A 155 1.75 10.76 -13.61
C ALA A 155 3.16 10.66 -13.01
N ASP A 156 3.89 11.78 -12.99
CA ASP A 156 5.21 11.87 -12.36
C ASP A 156 5.13 11.64 -10.83
N LEU A 157 4.06 12.14 -10.19
CA LEU A 157 3.81 11.89 -8.77
C LEU A 157 3.57 10.40 -8.49
N ALA A 158 2.85 9.70 -9.37
CA ALA A 158 2.62 8.27 -9.21
C ALA A 158 3.92 7.45 -9.26
N ASP A 159 4.90 7.89 -10.04
CA ASP A 159 6.22 7.23 -10.11
C ASP A 159 7.05 7.36 -8.82
N LEU A 160 6.71 8.29 -7.93
CA LEU A 160 7.34 8.42 -6.62
C LEU A 160 6.75 7.46 -5.58
N VAL A 161 5.59 6.88 -5.86
CA VAL A 161 4.88 6.01 -4.92
C VAL A 161 5.29 4.57 -5.12
N THR A 162 5.79 3.94 -4.08
CA THR A 162 6.19 2.53 -4.09
C THR A 162 5.19 1.66 -3.36
N ARG A 163 5.22 0.34 -3.61
CA ARG A 163 4.46 -0.63 -2.80
C ARG A 163 4.77 -0.48 -1.32
N ASP A 164 6.04 -0.36 -0.98
CA ASP A 164 6.48 -0.31 0.41
C ASP A 164 6.02 0.97 1.10
N SER A 165 5.95 2.10 0.39
CA SER A 165 5.38 3.34 0.95
C SER A 165 3.88 3.23 1.23
N MET A 166 3.14 2.43 0.43
CA MET A 166 1.70 2.20 0.61
C MET A 166 1.37 1.10 1.65
N ILE A 167 2.37 0.32 2.06
CA ILE A 167 2.29 -0.60 3.22
C ILE A 167 2.77 0.11 4.49
N GLY A 168 3.60 1.14 4.34
CA GLY A 168 4.23 1.88 5.43
C GLY A 168 5.59 1.33 5.85
N THR A 169 6.21 0.46 5.04
CA THR A 169 7.57 -0.04 5.24
C THR A 169 8.64 0.72 4.45
N GLY A 170 8.24 1.79 3.75
CA GLY A 170 9.10 2.68 2.99
C GLY A 170 8.54 4.09 2.92
N PHE A 171 9.38 5.07 2.59
CA PHE A 171 8.94 6.39 2.18
C PHE A 171 8.60 6.40 0.68
N ALA A 172 7.83 7.41 0.24
CA ALA A 172 7.77 7.75 -1.17
C ALA A 172 9.16 8.20 -1.65
N LEU A 173 9.46 7.97 -2.93
CA LEU A 173 10.76 8.33 -3.51
C LEU A 173 10.94 9.85 -3.57
N ASN A 174 12.19 10.29 -3.41
CA ASN A 174 12.52 11.69 -3.59
C ASN A 174 12.53 12.03 -5.11
N PRO A 175 11.92 13.17 -5.54
CA PRO A 175 11.96 13.61 -6.94
C PRO A 175 13.38 13.72 -7.53
N GLU A 176 14.38 14.04 -6.72
CA GLU A 176 15.78 14.16 -7.14
C GLU A 176 16.49 12.81 -7.34
N ALA A 177 15.85 11.70 -6.99
CA ALA A 177 16.44 10.35 -7.11
C ALA A 177 16.17 9.68 -8.47
N LYS A 178 15.58 10.41 -9.44
CA LYS A 178 15.32 9.95 -10.81
C LYS A 178 16.46 10.28 -11.77
#